data_a3664d9ca921660439c8d6eb9f193572
#
_entry.id   a3664d9ca921660439c8d6eb9f193572
#
_cell.length_a   1.000
_cell.length_b   1.000
_cell.length_c   1.000
_cell.angle_alpha   90.00
_cell.angle_beta   90.00
_cell.angle_gamma   90.00
#
_symmetry.space_group_name_H-M   'P 1'
#
loop_
_entity.id
_entity.type
_entity.pdbx_description
1 polymer ?
#
loop_
_entity_poly.entity_id
_entity_poly.type
_entity_poly.pdbx_seq_one_letter_code
_entity_poly.pdbx_strand_id
1 'polypeptide(L)'
;MNKRPIPRGIRNNNPLNIRIGNCWLGEVREPNDPDFEQFISMVYGVRAGFVLLRRYIRHYHRTTIPQVIAAWAPSTENNTEAYIASVCQHSKISRDETLDYFNQDQMYRLMDAMIFHECGQHISEQHIRDGYRFA
;
A
#
# COMPACT_ATOMS: atom_id res chain seq x y z
N MET A 1 13.94 10.93 26.86
CA MET A 1 12.68 10.61 26.17
C MET A 1 12.97 9.66 25.01
N ASN A 2 12.33 8.50 25.04
CA ASN A 2 12.48 7.51 23.98
C ASN A 2 11.59 7.89 22.79
N LYS A 3 12.21 8.34 21.73
CA LYS A 3 11.48 8.55 20.46
C LYS A 3 11.38 7.19 19.75
N ARG A 4 10.18 6.83 19.34
CA ARG A 4 10.02 5.66 18.48
C ARG A 4 10.71 5.92 17.14
N PRO A 5 11.41 4.93 16.56
CA PRO A 5 11.97 5.08 15.23
C PRO A 5 10.87 5.38 14.22
N ILE A 6 11.19 6.19 13.23
CA ILE A 6 10.28 6.40 12.11
C ILE A 6 10.18 5.08 11.33
N PRO A 7 8.98 4.55 11.09
CA PRO A 7 8.83 3.34 10.27
C PRO A 7 9.52 3.48 8.92
N ARG A 8 10.13 2.40 8.45
CA ARG A 8 10.92 2.39 7.21
C ARG A 8 10.11 2.89 6.01
N GLY A 9 8.86 2.46 5.89
CA GLY A 9 7.98 2.91 4.81
C GLY A 9 7.71 4.41 4.84
N ILE A 10 7.54 4.97 6.03
CA ILE A 10 7.33 6.42 6.18
C ILE A 10 8.61 7.17 5.82
N ARG A 11 9.75 6.70 6.31
CA ARG A 11 11.06 7.30 6.02
C ARG A 11 11.37 7.30 4.52
N ASN A 12 10.97 6.26 3.81
CA ASN A 12 11.21 6.10 2.38
C ASN A 12 10.15 6.77 1.50
N ASN A 13 9.12 7.40 2.09
CA ASN A 13 7.94 7.85 1.35
C ASN A 13 7.30 6.71 0.54
N ASN A 14 7.39 5.50 1.06
CA ASN A 14 6.94 4.25 0.43
C ASN A 14 6.11 3.48 1.45
N PRO A 15 4.86 3.92 1.72
CA PRO A 15 4.12 3.44 2.89
C PRO A 15 3.63 2.00 2.76
N LEU A 16 3.68 1.41 1.57
CA LEU A 16 3.37 -0.01 1.37
C LEU A 16 4.62 -0.89 1.26
N ASN A 17 5.80 -0.35 1.51
CA ASN A 17 7.05 -1.10 1.45
C ASN A 17 7.23 -1.83 0.12
N ILE A 18 7.03 -1.12 -0.99
CA ILE A 18 7.21 -1.68 -2.34
C ILE A 18 8.69 -1.99 -2.53
N ARG A 19 8.99 -3.22 -2.93
CA ARG A 19 10.36 -3.65 -3.16
C ARG A 19 10.90 -3.10 -4.47
N ILE A 20 12.21 -2.90 -4.51
CA ILE A 20 12.95 -2.49 -5.71
C ILE A 20 12.72 -3.53 -6.81
N GLY A 21 12.53 -3.08 -8.04
CA GLY A 21 12.37 -3.98 -9.18
C GLY A 21 11.70 -3.35 -10.39
N ASN A 22 11.01 -2.24 -10.20
CA ASN A 22 10.34 -1.52 -11.29
C ASN A 22 10.81 -0.08 -11.34
N CYS A 23 10.56 0.58 -12.47
CA CYS A 23 10.79 2.01 -12.61
C CYS A 23 9.50 2.74 -12.24
N TRP A 24 9.55 3.56 -11.21
CA TRP A 24 8.39 4.30 -10.73
C TRP A 24 8.59 5.80 -10.92
N LEU A 25 7.50 6.48 -11.22
CA LEU A 25 7.50 7.95 -11.22
C LEU A 25 7.80 8.45 -9.80
N GLY A 26 8.70 9.42 -9.68
CA GLY A 26 9.02 10.04 -8.40
C GLY A 26 10.04 9.30 -7.54
N GLU A 27 10.74 8.31 -8.09
CA GLU A 27 11.83 7.66 -7.36
C GLU A 27 12.96 8.63 -7.04
N VAL A 28 13.57 8.42 -5.88
CA VAL A 28 14.79 9.14 -5.48
C VAL A 28 15.93 8.77 -6.43
N ARG A 29 16.72 9.75 -6.82
CA ARG A 29 17.79 9.57 -7.80
C ARG A 29 18.95 8.72 -7.27
N GLU A 30 19.30 8.91 -6.00
CA GLU A 30 20.39 8.17 -5.34
C GLU A 30 19.83 7.51 -4.08
N PRO A 31 19.14 6.37 -4.22
CA PRO A 31 18.54 5.69 -3.08
C PRO A 31 19.59 5.09 -2.17
N ASN A 32 19.28 5.00 -0.88
CA ASN A 32 20.15 4.38 0.11
C ASN A 32 19.50 3.20 0.85
N ASP A 33 18.30 2.78 0.43
CA ASP A 33 17.68 1.58 0.95
C ASP A 33 17.97 0.42 -0.01
N PRO A 34 18.57 -0.69 0.46
CA PRO A 34 18.96 -1.79 -0.43
C PRO A 34 17.78 -2.66 -0.89
N ASP A 35 16.64 -2.59 -0.23
CA ASP A 35 15.53 -3.53 -0.46
C ASP A 35 14.27 -2.86 -0.99
N PHE A 36 13.98 -1.64 -0.54
CA PHE A 36 12.72 -0.97 -0.81
C PHE A 36 12.91 0.30 -1.61
N GLU A 37 11.93 0.59 -2.46
CA GLU A 37 11.88 1.84 -3.21
C GLU A 37 11.83 3.04 -2.28
N GLN A 38 12.43 4.14 -2.72
CA GLN A 38 12.38 5.43 -2.04
C GLN A 38 11.82 6.47 -3.00
N PHE A 39 10.83 7.22 -2.53
CA PHE A 39 10.18 8.25 -3.35
C PHE A 39 10.52 9.65 -2.82
N ILE A 40 10.46 10.64 -3.72
CA ILE A 40 10.77 12.02 -3.37
C ILE A 40 9.67 12.67 -2.53
N SER A 41 8.46 12.10 -2.54
CA SER A 41 7.36 12.53 -1.67
C SER A 41 6.40 11.37 -1.39
N MET A 42 5.61 11.52 -0.34
CA MET A 42 4.64 10.50 0.06
C MET A 42 3.59 10.26 -1.03
N VAL A 43 3.18 11.29 -1.75
CA VAL A 43 2.18 11.15 -2.82
C VAL A 43 2.66 10.18 -3.91
N TYR A 44 3.93 10.23 -4.28
CA TYR A 44 4.47 9.30 -5.29
C TYR A 44 4.50 7.86 -4.79
N GLY A 45 4.81 7.65 -3.52
CA GLY A 45 4.76 6.30 -2.93
C GLY A 45 3.35 5.75 -2.88
N VAL A 46 2.38 6.57 -2.50
CA VAL A 46 0.96 6.17 -2.50
C VAL A 46 0.48 5.92 -3.92
N ARG A 47 0.86 6.77 -4.88
CA ARG A 47 0.55 6.59 -6.29
C ARG A 47 1.00 5.22 -6.80
N ALA A 48 2.24 4.85 -6.50
CA ALA A 48 2.78 3.54 -6.88
C ALA A 48 1.92 2.41 -6.29
N GLY A 49 1.50 2.53 -5.05
CA GLY A 49 0.60 1.57 -4.41
C GLY A 49 -0.72 1.43 -5.15
N PHE A 50 -1.34 2.54 -5.55
CA PHE A 50 -2.59 2.50 -6.31
C PHE A 50 -2.40 1.94 -7.73
N VAL A 51 -1.29 2.24 -8.38
CA VAL A 51 -0.98 1.63 -9.69
C VAL A 51 -0.95 0.10 -9.57
N LEU A 52 -0.32 -0.41 -8.51
CA LEU A 52 -0.28 -1.86 -8.26
C LEU A 52 -1.66 -2.42 -7.93
N LEU A 53 -2.44 -1.76 -7.08
CA LEU A 53 -3.81 -2.19 -6.76
C LEU A 53 -4.67 -2.24 -8.02
N ARG A 54 -4.59 -1.21 -8.86
CA ARG A 54 -5.34 -1.19 -10.13
C ARG A 54 -4.95 -2.38 -10.99
N ARG A 55 -3.66 -2.69 -11.08
CA ARG A 55 -3.18 -3.84 -11.85
C ARG A 55 -3.73 -5.15 -11.29
N TYR A 56 -3.66 -5.35 -9.99
CA TYR A 56 -4.18 -6.58 -9.37
C TYR A 56 -5.68 -6.72 -9.57
N ILE A 57 -6.43 -5.66 -9.36
CA ILE A 57 -7.90 -5.72 -9.42
C ILE A 57 -8.38 -5.82 -10.87
N ARG A 58 -7.88 -4.95 -11.75
CA ARG A 58 -8.41 -4.84 -13.11
C ARG A 58 -7.74 -5.74 -14.13
N HIS A 59 -6.45 -5.92 -14.03
CA HIS A 59 -5.71 -6.73 -15.01
C HIS A 59 -5.69 -8.20 -14.61
N TYR A 60 -5.43 -8.49 -13.35
CA TYR A 60 -5.34 -9.86 -12.87
C TYR A 60 -6.63 -10.37 -12.23
N HIS A 61 -7.70 -9.58 -12.22
CA HIS A 61 -9.02 -9.95 -11.70
C HIS A 61 -9.01 -10.46 -10.26
N ARG A 62 -8.17 -9.86 -9.43
CA ARG A 62 -8.14 -10.14 -7.99
C ARG A 62 -9.09 -9.15 -7.34
N THR A 63 -10.30 -9.61 -7.05
CA THR A 63 -11.40 -8.71 -6.72
C THR A 63 -11.88 -8.82 -5.28
N THR A 64 -11.10 -9.47 -4.41
CA THR A 64 -11.37 -9.50 -2.97
C THR A 64 -10.08 -9.20 -2.23
N ILE A 65 -10.20 -8.75 -0.97
CA ILE A 65 -9.02 -8.50 -0.14
C ILE A 65 -8.13 -9.76 -0.04
N PRO A 66 -8.66 -10.96 0.27
CA PRO A 66 -7.80 -12.15 0.29
C PRO A 66 -7.04 -12.38 -1.00
N GLN A 67 -7.66 -12.17 -2.16
CA GLN A 67 -6.99 -12.36 -3.45
C GLN A 67 -5.88 -11.34 -3.68
N VAL A 68 -6.12 -10.07 -3.34
CA VAL A 68 -5.12 -9.01 -3.48
C VAL A 68 -3.96 -9.24 -2.53
N ILE A 69 -4.23 -9.49 -1.27
CA ILE A 69 -3.19 -9.64 -0.25
C ILE A 69 -2.36 -10.91 -0.47
N ALA A 70 -2.97 -12.00 -0.96
CA ALA A 70 -2.22 -13.21 -1.29
C ALA A 70 -1.14 -12.96 -2.34
N ALA A 71 -1.39 -12.06 -3.29
CA ALA A 71 -0.40 -11.65 -4.28
C ALA A 71 0.57 -10.60 -3.74
N TRP A 72 0.05 -9.67 -2.91
CA TRP A 72 0.83 -8.58 -2.35
C TRP A 72 1.83 -9.06 -1.31
N ALA A 73 1.40 -9.95 -0.41
CA ALA A 73 2.18 -10.45 0.71
C ALA A 73 2.07 -11.98 0.80
N PRO A 74 2.79 -12.72 -0.08
CA PRO A 74 2.70 -14.18 -0.11
C PRO A 74 3.09 -14.82 1.22
N SER A 75 2.46 -15.94 1.54
CA SER A 75 2.67 -16.65 2.81
C SER A 75 4.09 -17.18 3.02
N THR A 76 4.87 -17.30 1.96
CA THR A 76 6.29 -17.68 2.05
C THR A 76 7.16 -16.65 2.78
N GLU A 77 6.73 -15.39 2.79
CA GLU A 77 7.51 -14.28 3.37
C GLU A 77 6.74 -13.56 4.47
N ASN A 78 5.44 -13.79 4.61
CA ASN A 78 4.56 -12.98 5.45
C ASN A 78 3.51 -13.85 6.13
N ASN A 79 2.94 -13.34 7.23
CA ASN A 79 1.70 -13.88 7.78
C ASN A 79 0.53 -13.29 6.99
N THR A 80 0.22 -13.90 5.85
CA THR A 80 -0.80 -13.42 4.92
C THR A 80 -2.18 -13.33 5.58
N GLU A 81 -2.55 -14.34 6.37
CA GLU A 81 -3.85 -14.35 7.04
C GLU A 81 -4.00 -13.21 8.05
N ALA A 82 -2.95 -12.91 8.81
CA ALA A 82 -2.98 -11.78 9.74
C ALA A 82 -3.09 -10.46 8.97
N TYR A 83 -2.44 -10.34 7.83
CA TYR A 83 -2.53 -9.16 6.98
C TYR A 83 -3.96 -8.97 6.47
N ILE A 84 -4.56 -10.05 5.94
CA ILE A 84 -5.96 -10.03 5.46
C ILE A 84 -6.91 -9.59 6.58
N ALA A 85 -6.79 -10.21 7.77
CA ALA A 85 -7.65 -9.89 8.90
C ALA A 85 -7.52 -8.41 9.33
N SER A 86 -6.29 -7.91 9.39
CA SER A 86 -6.01 -6.52 9.75
C SER A 86 -6.64 -5.55 8.73
N VAL A 87 -6.45 -5.82 7.44
CA VAL A 87 -6.98 -4.96 6.38
C VAL A 87 -8.52 -4.95 6.38
N CYS A 88 -9.13 -6.12 6.51
CA CYS A 88 -10.60 -6.20 6.59
C CYS A 88 -11.14 -5.44 7.80
N GLN A 89 -10.50 -5.59 8.95
CA GLN A 89 -10.92 -4.91 10.18
C GLN A 89 -10.81 -3.39 10.06
N HIS A 90 -9.68 -2.89 9.59
CA HIS A 90 -9.43 -1.45 9.55
C HIS A 90 -10.15 -0.75 8.38
N SER A 91 -10.32 -1.41 7.26
CA SER A 91 -11.01 -0.85 6.10
C SER A 91 -12.53 -0.95 6.21
N LYS A 92 -13.03 -1.85 7.05
CA LYS A 92 -14.45 -2.24 7.14
C LYS A 92 -14.98 -2.80 5.82
N ILE A 93 -14.10 -3.44 5.07
CA ILE A 93 -14.42 -4.18 3.85
C ILE A 93 -14.38 -5.66 4.22
N SER A 94 -15.46 -6.40 3.95
CA SER A 94 -15.49 -7.83 4.27
C SER A 94 -14.63 -8.65 3.30
N ARG A 95 -14.29 -9.88 3.70
CA ARG A 95 -13.45 -10.77 2.90
C ARG A 95 -14.03 -11.10 1.53
N ASP A 96 -15.36 -11.12 1.40
CA ASP A 96 -16.04 -11.48 0.16
C ASP A 96 -16.59 -10.28 -0.61
N GLU A 97 -16.40 -9.08 -0.09
CA GLU A 97 -16.83 -7.86 -0.79
C GLU A 97 -16.02 -7.68 -2.07
N THR A 98 -16.72 -7.41 -3.18
CA THR A 98 -16.05 -7.15 -4.46
C THR A 98 -15.36 -5.81 -4.44
N LEU A 99 -14.06 -5.80 -4.77
CA LEU A 99 -13.29 -4.58 -4.92
C LEU A 99 -13.51 -3.99 -6.31
N ASP A 100 -13.79 -2.70 -6.34
CA ASP A 100 -13.93 -1.92 -7.56
C ASP A 100 -12.93 -0.77 -7.51
N TYR A 101 -11.94 -0.79 -8.38
CA TYR A 101 -10.90 0.24 -8.38
C TYR A 101 -11.47 1.66 -8.56
N PHE A 102 -12.60 1.80 -9.23
CA PHE A 102 -13.22 3.10 -9.45
C PHE A 102 -14.12 3.56 -8.29
N ASN A 103 -14.32 2.70 -7.29
CA ASN A 103 -15.00 3.11 -6.06
C ASN A 103 -13.97 3.81 -5.16
N GLN A 104 -13.95 5.14 -5.20
CA GLN A 104 -12.95 5.95 -4.50
C GLN A 104 -12.97 5.70 -2.99
N ASP A 105 -14.15 5.72 -2.38
CA ASP A 105 -14.26 5.50 -0.93
C ASP A 105 -13.69 4.14 -0.53
N GLN A 106 -14.03 3.10 -1.26
CA GLN A 106 -13.51 1.76 -1.00
C GLN A 106 -11.99 1.73 -1.14
N MET A 107 -11.45 2.34 -2.19
CA MET A 107 -10.00 2.37 -2.44
C MET A 107 -9.25 3.19 -1.39
N TYR A 108 -9.83 4.29 -0.91
CA TYR A 108 -9.19 5.06 0.16
C TYR A 108 -9.13 4.25 1.46
N ARG A 109 -10.22 3.58 1.81
CA ARG A 109 -10.25 2.73 3.02
C ARG A 109 -9.30 1.55 2.91
N LEU A 110 -9.23 0.93 1.75
CA LEU A 110 -8.32 -0.18 1.49
C LEU A 110 -6.86 0.27 1.63
N MET A 111 -6.49 1.36 0.97
CA MET A 111 -5.12 1.89 1.03
C MET A 111 -4.73 2.29 2.45
N ASP A 112 -5.60 3.01 3.16
CA ASP A 112 -5.32 3.41 4.53
C ASP A 112 -5.09 2.19 5.44
N ALA A 113 -5.91 1.15 5.30
CA ALA A 113 -5.78 -0.07 6.08
C ALA A 113 -4.47 -0.83 5.77
N MET A 114 -4.09 -0.88 4.50
CA MET A 114 -2.83 -1.51 4.10
C MET A 114 -1.62 -0.73 4.65
N ILE A 115 -1.66 0.59 4.58
CA ILE A 115 -0.59 1.45 5.12
C ILE A 115 -0.49 1.25 6.64
N PHE A 116 -1.62 1.23 7.33
CA PHE A 116 -1.62 1.02 8.78
C PHE A 116 -0.99 -0.33 9.16
N HIS A 117 -1.29 -1.37 8.41
CA HIS A 117 -0.68 -2.68 8.63
C HIS A 117 0.84 -2.65 8.39
N GLU A 118 1.28 -2.00 7.30
CA GLU A 118 2.69 -1.96 6.93
C GLU A 118 3.53 -1.07 7.87
N CYS A 119 2.98 0.05 8.28
CA CYS A 119 3.73 1.09 8.99
C CYS A 119 3.36 1.23 10.47
N GLY A 120 2.25 0.63 10.91
CA GLY A 120 1.77 0.80 12.28
C GLY A 120 1.22 2.19 12.59
N GLN A 121 1.04 3.02 11.57
CA GLN A 121 0.48 4.37 11.71
C GLN A 121 -0.20 4.80 10.43
N HIS A 122 -1.06 5.80 10.54
CA HIS A 122 -1.72 6.41 9.40
C HIS A 122 -0.86 7.52 8.80
N ILE A 123 -1.14 7.85 7.53
CA ILE A 123 -0.59 9.03 6.86
C ILE A 123 -1.73 10.01 6.59
N SER A 124 -1.39 11.20 6.07
CA SER A 124 -2.39 12.19 5.70
C SER A 124 -3.38 11.63 4.68
N GLU A 125 -4.66 11.80 4.94
CA GLU A 125 -5.72 11.40 3.99
C GLU A 125 -5.56 12.11 2.65
N GLN A 126 -5.07 13.35 2.65
CA GLN A 126 -4.84 14.10 1.42
C GLN A 126 -3.79 13.40 0.54
N HIS A 127 -2.73 12.83 1.14
CA HIS A 127 -1.75 12.05 0.39
C HIS A 127 -2.38 10.82 -0.27
N ILE A 128 -3.32 10.18 0.40
CA ILE A 128 -4.04 9.03 -0.17
C ILE A 128 -4.88 9.46 -1.36
N ARG A 129 -5.65 10.54 -1.20
CA ARG A 129 -6.49 11.09 -2.27
C ARG A 129 -5.68 11.52 -3.48
N ASP A 130 -4.59 12.24 -3.25
CA ASP A 130 -3.72 12.70 -4.33
C ASP A 130 -3.03 11.54 -5.04
N GLY A 131 -2.54 10.56 -4.29
CA GLY A 131 -1.94 9.36 -4.86
C GLY A 131 -2.89 8.60 -5.77
N TYR A 132 -4.14 8.47 -5.36
CA TYR A 132 -5.19 7.84 -6.17
C TYR A 132 -5.45 8.64 -7.45
N ARG A 133 -5.58 9.96 -7.33
CA ARG A 133 -5.88 10.83 -8.46
C ARG A 133 -4.79 10.80 -9.53
N PHE A 134 -3.53 10.68 -9.12
CA PHE A 134 -2.38 10.65 -10.04
C PHE A 134 -1.99 9.25 -10.51
N ALA A 135 -2.65 8.22 -10.03
CA ALA A 135 -2.33 6.84 -10.41
C ALA A 135 -2.81 6.47 -11.84
#